data_000291f972a7a6a160a98a5c49022f41
#
_entry.id   000291f972a7a6a160a98a5c49022f41
#
_cell.length_a   1.000
_cell.length_b   1.000
_cell.length_c   1.000
_cell.angle_alpha   90.00
_cell.angle_beta   90.00
_cell.angle_gamma   90.00
#
_symmetry.space_group_name_H-M   'P 1'
#
loop_
_entity.id
_entity.type
_entity.pdbx_description
1 polymer ?
#
loop_
_entity_poly.entity_id
_entity_poly.type
_entity_poly.pdbx_seq_one_letter_code
_entity_poly.pdbx_strand_id
1 'polypeptide(L)'
;MLSLWIKNSLIMNMISLIFRPEVYKSSLFYKMISSLGASITKALEGSFLRVFFTHKGWEPETIRESRLMAAFQKISNPLNKVRHFLNTIVQNSFPYRFAKKATDSFVQAPMSTVAFMILPFMLSITILKGFYENFTPKSLLYRAILLVLLFFLLNVKVSLKSLLDFSKTWKIFSWFCDVDLQHRESSGRALHYRDGLEFAAVSFTAGLLYYFLPQTTFIKLFGIVFASTAIYIWPGLGLAMTAFMLPLLPTTYTVGIIGITFLSLLIKGDEINNTIPAAIIPALLFMATAVIAAVFSVMRAESLKVLPLYAAYFMIFYTAAVLFRDSKTIKLVLASIIVSTVFLSLLGIYQYFFIKIPTAEAWVDVEQFPELATRVYATLENPNVLGEYLGLSIPLLAGAFLASDRFRHKFILASVVCMLTLCLVLTFSRGAWLGLAISVLIFALLKEPRLLALIVILALLSPMFLPQVVMNRIASIGSLEDSSNAYRITIWIAALRMIKDYWLTGVGLGLTAFSRVYRDYMIAGASAVHAHNLYLEVCLELGVIGVFSLLWMVFRGFSEALSNVTMNDKISYIAAGILAALAGHLFHGLFDYVWYSPRIVMAFWMYLGMMSALTSASFTGDDIGERLS
;
A
#
# COMPACT_ATOMS: atom_id res chain seq x y z
N MET A 1 19.69 35.96 2.74
CA MET A 1 20.75 36.09 3.76
C MET A 1 20.97 34.79 4.54
N LEU A 2 19.96 34.15 5.13
CA LEU A 2 20.12 32.90 5.88
C LEU A 2 20.77 31.75 5.07
N SER A 3 20.39 31.57 3.80
CA SER A 3 20.95 30.55 2.91
C SER A 3 22.43 30.77 2.55
N LEU A 4 22.86 32.01 2.46
CA LEU A 4 24.28 32.39 2.24
C LEU A 4 25.11 32.20 3.51
N TRP A 5 24.52 32.46 4.69
CA TRP A 5 25.17 32.28 5.98
C TRP A 5 25.37 30.80 6.30
N ILE A 6 24.37 29.95 5.99
CA ILE A 6 24.46 28.49 6.14
C ILE A 6 25.50 27.92 5.17
N LYS A 7 25.55 28.40 3.91
CA LYS A 7 26.54 27.95 2.91
C LYS A 7 27.98 28.30 3.26
N ASN A 8 28.19 29.38 3.98
CA ASN A 8 29.53 29.87 4.34
C ASN A 8 29.93 29.52 5.79
N SER A 9 29.11 28.77 6.54
CA SER A 9 29.46 28.36 7.89
C SER A 9 30.60 27.34 7.87
N LEU A 10 31.57 27.53 8.73
CA LEU A 10 32.73 26.64 8.91
C LEU A 10 32.28 25.20 9.20
N ILE A 11 31.20 25.04 9.96
CA ILE A 11 30.58 23.76 10.28
C ILE A 11 30.00 23.10 9.02
N MET A 12 29.30 23.83 8.16
CA MET A 12 28.77 23.29 6.90
C MET A 12 29.89 22.94 5.91
N ASN A 13 30.97 23.71 5.91
CA ASN A 13 32.14 23.40 5.10
C ASN A 13 32.88 22.15 5.61
N MET A 14 33.03 21.97 6.93
CA MET A 14 33.56 20.73 7.51
C MET A 14 32.65 19.54 7.25
N ILE A 15 31.35 19.71 7.44
CA ILE A 15 30.36 18.70 7.10
C ILE A 15 30.44 18.36 5.61
N SER A 16 30.53 19.35 4.70
CA SER A 16 30.64 19.10 3.25
C SER A 16 31.95 18.39 2.85
N LEU A 17 33.04 18.61 3.59
CA LEU A 17 34.32 17.89 3.39
C LEU A 17 34.23 16.42 3.76
N ILE A 18 33.61 16.10 4.90
CA ILE A 18 33.40 14.72 5.34
C ILE A 18 32.50 13.94 4.34
N PHE A 19 31.59 14.65 3.65
CA PHE A 19 30.61 14.07 2.72
C PHE A 19 30.97 14.14 1.25
N ARG A 20 32.20 14.52 0.90
CA ARG A 20 32.66 14.38 -0.49
C ARG A 20 32.66 12.91 -0.90
N PRO A 21 32.13 12.60 -2.09
CA PRO A 21 32.10 11.21 -2.59
C PRO A 21 33.44 10.50 -2.51
N GLU A 22 34.54 11.23 -2.68
CA GLU A 22 35.91 10.75 -2.60
C GLU A 22 36.31 10.29 -1.19
N VAL A 23 35.84 11.01 -0.15
CA VAL A 23 36.17 10.70 1.25
C VAL A 23 35.42 9.47 1.74
N TYR A 24 34.11 9.35 1.46
CA TYR A 24 33.39 8.16 1.90
C TYR A 24 33.75 6.92 1.06
N LYS A 25 34.04 7.06 -0.25
CA LYS A 25 34.53 5.96 -1.09
C LYS A 25 35.91 5.45 -0.65
N SER A 26 36.74 6.30 -0.03
CA SER A 26 38.00 5.91 0.55
C SER A 26 37.85 5.23 1.93
N SER A 27 36.71 5.34 2.59
CA SER A 27 36.47 4.78 3.92
C SER A 27 36.57 3.26 3.93
N LEU A 28 37.11 2.72 5.03
CA LEU A 28 37.26 1.26 5.25
C LEU A 28 35.88 0.56 5.16
N PHE A 29 34.84 1.19 5.64
CA PHE A 29 33.46 0.68 5.63
C PHE A 29 32.91 0.56 4.19
N TYR A 30 33.09 1.59 3.35
CA TYR A 30 32.68 1.53 1.94
C TYR A 30 33.47 0.46 1.17
N LYS A 31 34.79 0.38 1.38
CA LYS A 31 35.64 -0.64 0.76
C LYS A 31 35.20 -2.04 1.16
N MET A 32 34.84 -2.24 2.43
CA MET A 32 34.38 -3.54 2.95
C MET A 32 33.02 -3.94 2.33
N ILE A 33 32.05 -3.03 2.27
CA ILE A 33 30.75 -3.28 1.64
C ILE A 33 30.90 -3.49 0.13
N SER A 34 31.70 -2.68 -0.54
CA SER A 34 31.99 -2.81 -1.97
C SER A 34 32.71 -4.12 -2.30
N SER A 35 33.68 -4.53 -1.46
CA SER A 35 34.37 -5.81 -1.58
C SER A 35 33.42 -6.99 -1.32
N LEU A 36 32.56 -6.90 -0.31
CA LEU A 36 31.54 -7.91 -0.03
C LEU A 36 30.56 -8.03 -1.20
N GLY A 37 30.09 -6.90 -1.73
CA GLY A 37 29.24 -6.85 -2.92
C GLY A 37 29.89 -7.49 -4.14
N ALA A 38 31.15 -7.15 -4.41
CA ALA A 38 31.92 -7.73 -5.51
C ALA A 38 32.16 -9.25 -5.31
N SER A 39 32.39 -9.69 -4.09
CA SER A 39 32.57 -11.11 -3.75
C SER A 39 31.28 -11.90 -3.93
N ILE A 40 30.13 -11.34 -3.51
CA ILE A 40 28.80 -11.93 -3.71
C ILE A 40 28.49 -12.01 -5.21
N THR A 41 28.72 -10.92 -5.97
CA THR A 41 28.53 -10.90 -7.43
C THR A 41 29.38 -11.95 -8.11
N LYS A 42 30.65 -12.04 -7.76
CA LYS A 42 31.60 -13.04 -8.29
C LYS A 42 31.19 -14.48 -7.94
N ALA A 43 30.72 -14.72 -6.72
CA ALA A 43 30.22 -16.03 -6.30
C ALA A 43 28.93 -16.40 -7.05
N LEU A 44 28.03 -15.43 -7.30
CA LEU A 44 26.83 -15.62 -8.10
C LEU A 44 27.17 -15.84 -9.59
N GLU A 45 28.15 -15.12 -10.13
CA GLU A 45 28.59 -15.26 -11.54
C GLU A 45 29.13 -16.65 -11.87
N GLY A 46 29.76 -17.33 -10.91
CA GLY A 46 30.29 -18.71 -11.05
C GLY A 46 29.27 -19.79 -10.72
N SER A 47 28.08 -19.48 -10.26
CA SER A 47 27.11 -20.45 -9.76
C SER A 47 25.96 -20.70 -10.76
N PHE A 48 25.37 -21.91 -10.68
CA PHE A 48 24.09 -22.22 -11.39
C PHE A 48 22.97 -21.22 -11.00
N LEU A 49 23.06 -20.62 -9.83
CA LEU A 49 22.12 -19.60 -9.35
C LEU A 49 22.14 -18.33 -10.22
N ARG A 50 23.23 -18.06 -10.95
CA ARG A 50 23.28 -16.93 -11.90
C ARG A 50 22.10 -16.94 -12.88
N VAL A 51 21.67 -18.10 -13.35
CA VAL A 51 20.56 -18.25 -14.28
C VAL A 51 19.24 -17.70 -13.67
N PHE A 52 19.07 -17.82 -12.36
CA PHE A 52 17.89 -17.31 -11.65
C PHE A 52 17.98 -15.82 -11.29
N PHE A 53 19.21 -15.29 -11.07
CA PHE A 53 19.39 -13.97 -10.47
C PHE A 53 19.89 -12.88 -11.43
N THR A 54 20.66 -13.22 -12.47
CA THR A 54 21.33 -12.23 -13.32
C THR A 54 20.78 -12.10 -14.74
N HIS A 55 19.78 -12.84 -15.15
CA HIS A 55 19.26 -12.68 -16.50
C HIS A 55 18.62 -11.30 -16.66
N LYS A 56 19.26 -10.41 -17.44
CA LYS A 56 18.60 -9.39 -18.24
C LYS A 56 17.45 -10.13 -18.92
N GLY A 57 16.21 -9.74 -18.64
CA GLY A 57 14.99 -10.49 -18.95
C GLY A 57 15.12 -11.36 -20.20
N TRP A 58 14.50 -12.51 -20.18
CA TRP A 58 14.45 -13.37 -21.37
C TRP A 58 14.17 -12.47 -22.55
N GLU A 59 15.08 -12.43 -23.54
CA GLU A 59 14.88 -11.56 -24.69
C GLU A 59 13.48 -11.82 -25.22
N PRO A 60 12.68 -10.76 -25.47
CA PRO A 60 11.27 -10.93 -25.87
C PRO A 60 11.11 -11.87 -27.07
N GLU A 61 12.15 -12.00 -27.91
CA GLU A 61 12.17 -12.89 -29.09
C GLU A 61 12.27 -14.37 -28.70
N THR A 62 13.12 -14.74 -27.73
CA THR A 62 13.27 -16.14 -27.30
C THR A 62 12.02 -16.67 -26.58
N ILE A 63 11.28 -15.81 -25.90
CA ILE A 63 10.00 -16.19 -25.30
C ILE A 63 8.92 -16.34 -26.38
N ARG A 64 8.88 -15.44 -27.38
CA ARG A 64 7.90 -15.50 -28.47
C ARG A 64 7.99 -16.76 -29.30
N GLU A 65 9.19 -17.30 -29.48
CA GLU A 65 9.44 -18.52 -30.30
C GLU A 65 9.33 -19.83 -29.48
N SER A 66 9.14 -19.75 -28.15
CA SER A 66 9.05 -20.96 -27.33
C SER A 66 7.74 -21.72 -27.56
N ARG A 67 7.79 -23.08 -27.54
CA ARG A 67 6.60 -23.95 -27.61
C ARG A 67 5.58 -23.65 -26.49
N LEU A 68 6.06 -23.18 -25.34
CA LEU A 68 5.24 -22.72 -24.23
C LEU A 68 4.44 -21.48 -24.61
N MET A 69 5.03 -20.52 -25.33
CA MET A 69 4.32 -19.33 -25.77
C MET A 69 3.30 -19.65 -26.87
N ALA A 70 3.60 -20.57 -27.78
CA ALA A 70 2.64 -21.07 -28.78
C ALA A 70 1.45 -21.77 -28.11
N ALA A 71 1.68 -22.54 -27.04
CA ALA A 71 0.60 -23.13 -26.24
C ALA A 71 -0.19 -22.03 -25.49
N PHE A 72 0.50 -21.03 -24.95
CA PHE A 72 -0.12 -19.88 -24.27
C PHE A 72 -0.97 -19.05 -25.23
N GLN A 73 -0.51 -18.83 -26.47
CA GLN A 73 -1.28 -18.13 -27.51
C GLN A 73 -2.55 -18.91 -27.91
N LYS A 74 -2.51 -20.23 -27.96
CA LYS A 74 -3.70 -21.05 -28.20
C LYS A 74 -4.76 -20.89 -27.10
N ILE A 75 -4.35 -20.68 -25.86
CA ILE A 75 -5.24 -20.43 -24.72
C ILE A 75 -5.66 -18.96 -24.68
N SER A 76 -4.77 -18.03 -25.04
CA SER A 76 -5.03 -16.59 -24.98
C SER A 76 -6.04 -16.11 -26.03
N ASN A 77 -6.07 -16.73 -27.22
CA ASN A 77 -7.02 -16.36 -28.29
C ASN A 77 -8.50 -16.48 -27.88
N PRO A 78 -8.99 -17.59 -27.31
CA PRO A 78 -10.35 -17.64 -26.79
C PRO A 78 -10.56 -16.70 -25.60
N LEU A 79 -9.56 -16.53 -24.72
CA LEU A 79 -9.63 -15.58 -23.62
C LEU A 79 -9.75 -14.13 -24.11
N ASN A 80 -9.05 -13.76 -25.18
CA ASN A 80 -9.15 -12.43 -25.80
C ASN A 80 -10.56 -12.19 -26.38
N LYS A 81 -11.19 -13.19 -26.98
CA LYS A 81 -12.58 -13.08 -27.44
C LYS A 81 -13.54 -12.87 -26.28
N VAL A 82 -13.39 -13.64 -25.19
CA VAL A 82 -14.21 -13.49 -23.98
C VAL A 82 -13.98 -12.10 -23.37
N ARG A 83 -12.74 -11.65 -23.29
CA ARG A 83 -12.39 -10.33 -22.78
C ARG A 83 -13.04 -9.20 -23.59
N HIS A 84 -12.93 -9.25 -24.93
CA HIS A 84 -13.56 -8.27 -25.80
C HIS A 84 -15.09 -8.27 -25.66
N PHE A 85 -15.69 -9.44 -25.55
CA PHE A 85 -17.13 -9.58 -25.29
C PHE A 85 -17.52 -8.95 -23.94
N LEU A 86 -16.78 -9.25 -22.85
CA LEU A 86 -17.03 -8.66 -21.54
C LEU A 86 -16.84 -7.14 -21.54
N ASN A 87 -15.78 -6.64 -22.20
CA ASN A 87 -15.52 -5.21 -22.35
C ASN A 87 -16.70 -4.51 -23.05
N THR A 88 -17.21 -5.11 -24.13
CA THR A 88 -18.37 -4.61 -24.87
C THR A 88 -19.64 -4.59 -23.99
N ILE A 89 -19.87 -5.65 -23.19
CA ILE A 89 -21.01 -5.71 -22.26
C ILE A 89 -20.89 -4.58 -21.23
N VAL A 90 -19.72 -4.41 -20.60
CA VAL A 90 -19.54 -3.39 -19.55
C VAL A 90 -19.68 -1.99 -20.13
N GLN A 91 -19.07 -1.71 -21.29
CA GLN A 91 -19.19 -0.38 -21.93
C GLN A 91 -20.61 -0.06 -22.39
N ASN A 92 -21.40 -1.07 -22.77
CA ASN A 92 -22.82 -0.92 -23.12
C ASN A 92 -23.75 -0.98 -21.91
N SER A 93 -23.26 -1.33 -20.73
CA SER A 93 -24.07 -1.42 -19.53
C SER A 93 -24.61 -0.06 -19.09
N PHE A 94 -25.82 -0.09 -18.51
CA PHE A 94 -26.44 1.12 -17.98
C PHE A 94 -25.57 1.84 -16.94
N PRO A 95 -24.99 1.17 -15.92
CA PRO A 95 -24.16 1.84 -14.91
C PRO A 95 -22.97 2.59 -15.52
N TYR A 96 -22.28 1.99 -16.50
CA TYR A 96 -21.13 2.62 -17.15
C TYR A 96 -21.53 3.85 -17.96
N ARG A 97 -22.56 3.74 -18.81
CA ARG A 97 -23.05 4.87 -19.63
C ARG A 97 -23.57 6.00 -18.75
N PHE A 98 -24.31 5.65 -17.71
CA PHE A 98 -24.82 6.61 -16.73
C PHE A 98 -23.68 7.33 -16.00
N ALA A 99 -22.69 6.60 -15.48
CA ALA A 99 -21.57 7.20 -14.76
C ALA A 99 -20.73 8.12 -15.67
N LYS A 100 -20.45 7.70 -16.91
CA LYS A 100 -19.73 8.54 -17.89
C LYS A 100 -20.49 9.83 -18.15
N LYS A 101 -21.78 9.72 -18.44
CA LYS A 101 -22.69 10.84 -18.69
C LYS A 101 -22.78 11.77 -17.47
N ALA A 102 -22.91 11.20 -16.27
CA ALA A 102 -22.95 11.95 -15.02
C ALA A 102 -21.65 12.72 -14.78
N THR A 103 -20.49 12.11 -15.05
CA THR A 103 -19.19 12.76 -14.91
C THR A 103 -19.02 13.91 -15.88
N ASP A 104 -19.38 13.72 -17.16
CA ASP A 104 -19.30 14.76 -18.18
C ASP A 104 -20.25 15.93 -17.86
N SER A 105 -21.48 15.62 -17.41
CA SER A 105 -22.48 16.62 -17.00
C SER A 105 -22.04 17.37 -15.73
N PHE A 106 -21.44 16.68 -14.76
CA PHE A 106 -20.95 17.30 -13.53
C PHE A 106 -19.81 18.30 -13.79
N VAL A 107 -18.92 18.01 -14.73
CA VAL A 107 -17.85 18.96 -15.12
C VAL A 107 -18.44 20.22 -15.75
N GLN A 108 -19.49 20.08 -16.59
CA GLN A 108 -20.10 21.19 -17.33
C GLN A 108 -21.10 22.01 -16.49
N ALA A 109 -21.91 21.36 -15.68
CA ALA A 109 -23.01 21.94 -14.91
C ALA A 109 -23.18 21.24 -13.55
N PRO A 110 -22.23 21.36 -12.61
CA PRO A 110 -22.23 20.59 -11.36
C PRO A 110 -23.48 20.84 -10.52
N MET A 111 -23.91 22.07 -10.37
CA MET A 111 -25.08 22.43 -9.55
C MET A 111 -26.36 21.82 -10.09
N SER A 112 -26.60 21.95 -11.41
CA SER A 112 -27.78 21.35 -12.07
C SER A 112 -27.73 19.83 -12.00
N THR A 113 -26.57 19.21 -12.23
CA THR A 113 -26.38 17.74 -12.17
C THR A 113 -26.71 17.21 -10.77
N VAL A 114 -26.17 17.87 -9.72
CA VAL A 114 -26.44 17.52 -8.31
C VAL A 114 -27.93 17.71 -8.00
N ALA A 115 -28.54 18.80 -8.47
CA ALA A 115 -29.95 19.04 -8.25
C ALA A 115 -30.84 17.98 -8.91
N PHE A 116 -30.57 17.61 -10.17
CA PHE A 116 -31.29 16.53 -10.87
C PHE A 116 -31.08 15.15 -10.24
N MET A 117 -30.02 14.95 -9.48
CA MET A 117 -29.78 13.70 -8.73
C MET A 117 -30.42 13.72 -7.34
N ILE A 118 -30.29 14.81 -6.57
CA ILE A 118 -30.73 14.83 -5.16
C ILE A 118 -32.23 15.16 -5.04
N LEU A 119 -32.77 16.09 -5.84
CA LEU A 119 -34.16 16.52 -5.71
C LEU A 119 -35.14 15.36 -5.91
N PRO A 120 -35.07 14.55 -7.01
CA PRO A 120 -36.00 13.44 -7.20
C PRO A 120 -35.84 12.33 -6.15
N PHE A 121 -34.60 12.08 -5.69
CA PHE A 121 -34.31 11.17 -4.59
C PHE A 121 -35.02 11.59 -3.30
N MET A 122 -34.85 12.85 -2.91
CA MET A 122 -35.51 13.41 -1.72
C MET A 122 -37.03 13.46 -1.87
N LEU A 123 -37.52 13.77 -3.09
CA LEU A 123 -38.94 13.80 -3.39
C LEU A 123 -39.61 12.44 -3.21
N SER A 124 -39.02 11.38 -3.76
CA SER A 124 -39.53 10.01 -3.63
C SER A 124 -39.61 9.55 -2.17
N ILE A 125 -38.55 9.80 -1.38
CA ILE A 125 -38.54 9.49 0.05
C ILE A 125 -39.60 10.30 0.80
N THR A 126 -39.79 11.59 0.43
CA THR A 126 -40.78 12.46 1.09
C THR A 126 -42.18 12.00 0.79
N ILE A 127 -42.46 11.61 -0.46
CA ILE A 127 -43.78 11.07 -0.86
C ILE A 127 -44.05 9.78 -0.07
N LEU A 128 -43.12 8.82 -0.05
CA LEU A 128 -43.31 7.54 0.66
C LEU A 128 -43.52 7.75 2.16
N LYS A 129 -42.71 8.62 2.79
CA LYS A 129 -42.89 8.95 4.21
C LYS A 129 -44.25 9.61 4.47
N GLY A 130 -44.75 10.42 3.54
CA GLY A 130 -46.08 10.99 3.65
C GLY A 130 -47.21 9.97 3.61
N PHE A 131 -47.03 8.84 2.92
CA PHE A 131 -48.01 7.75 2.87
C PHE A 131 -47.93 6.79 4.07
N TYR A 132 -46.74 6.52 4.58
CA TYR A 132 -46.49 5.45 5.58
C TYR A 132 -46.13 5.95 6.97
N GLU A 133 -45.71 7.22 7.10
CA GLU A 133 -45.23 7.79 8.36
C GLU A 133 -45.87 9.18 8.59
N ASN A 134 -46.03 9.58 9.85
CA ASN A 134 -46.46 10.94 10.18
C ASN A 134 -45.26 11.90 10.25
N PHE A 135 -45.37 13.04 9.55
CA PHE A 135 -44.34 14.08 9.64
C PHE A 135 -44.51 14.92 10.90
N THR A 136 -43.41 15.20 11.56
CA THR A 136 -43.40 16.34 12.49
C THR A 136 -43.32 17.65 11.70
N PRO A 137 -43.98 18.74 12.15
CA PRO A 137 -43.96 20.03 11.44
C PRO A 137 -42.53 20.52 11.13
N LYS A 138 -41.60 20.30 12.05
CA LYS A 138 -40.17 20.65 11.85
C LYS A 138 -39.54 19.85 10.70
N SER A 139 -39.75 18.53 10.64
CA SER A 139 -39.19 17.71 9.58
C SER A 139 -39.74 18.03 8.20
N LEU A 140 -41.02 18.37 8.12
CA LEU A 140 -41.67 18.81 6.88
C LEU A 140 -41.10 20.15 6.41
N LEU A 141 -40.91 21.11 7.32
CA LEU A 141 -40.32 22.41 7.00
C LEU A 141 -38.90 22.28 6.43
N TYR A 142 -38.03 21.51 7.09
CA TYR A 142 -36.65 21.29 6.59
C TYR A 142 -36.63 20.63 5.22
N ARG A 143 -37.50 19.65 4.95
CA ARG A 143 -37.60 19.00 3.64
C ARG A 143 -38.11 19.97 2.57
N ALA A 144 -39.12 20.77 2.88
CA ALA A 144 -39.65 21.76 1.97
C ALA A 144 -38.57 22.81 1.60
N ILE A 145 -37.85 23.35 2.59
CA ILE A 145 -36.76 24.29 2.35
C ILE A 145 -35.70 23.65 1.43
N LEU A 146 -35.27 22.42 1.72
CA LEU A 146 -34.26 21.71 0.93
C LEU A 146 -34.73 21.47 -0.51
N LEU A 147 -35.98 21.02 -0.71
CA LEU A 147 -36.54 20.80 -2.04
C LEU A 147 -36.61 22.10 -2.84
N VAL A 148 -37.02 23.22 -2.21
CA VAL A 148 -37.04 24.55 -2.85
C VAL A 148 -35.61 24.99 -3.23
N LEU A 149 -34.64 24.85 -2.34
CA LEU A 149 -33.24 25.18 -2.65
C LEU A 149 -32.71 24.35 -3.83
N LEU A 150 -32.94 23.03 -3.82
CA LEU A 150 -32.55 22.15 -4.93
C LEU A 150 -33.25 22.51 -6.24
N PHE A 151 -34.49 22.93 -6.19
CA PHE A 151 -35.24 23.39 -7.37
C PHE A 151 -34.57 24.62 -8.02
N PHE A 152 -34.15 25.60 -7.22
CA PHE A 152 -33.40 26.75 -7.75
C PHE A 152 -32.06 26.38 -8.38
N LEU A 153 -31.41 25.31 -7.91
CA LEU A 153 -30.12 24.85 -8.45
C LEU A 153 -30.27 24.18 -9.84
N LEU A 154 -31.48 23.75 -10.26
CA LEU A 154 -31.69 23.07 -11.54
C LEU A 154 -31.24 23.91 -12.74
N ASN A 155 -31.39 25.22 -12.67
CA ASN A 155 -31.10 26.15 -13.77
C ASN A 155 -29.75 26.89 -13.64
N VAL A 156 -28.93 26.53 -12.67
CA VAL A 156 -27.63 27.19 -12.45
C VAL A 156 -26.61 26.73 -13.50
N LYS A 157 -26.19 27.68 -14.37
CA LYS A 157 -25.27 27.47 -15.48
C LYS A 157 -23.83 27.87 -15.09
N VAL A 158 -23.22 27.14 -14.18
CA VAL A 158 -21.86 27.41 -13.71
C VAL A 158 -21.03 26.15 -13.91
N SER A 159 -19.84 26.26 -14.53
CA SER A 159 -18.94 25.12 -14.69
C SER A 159 -18.24 24.79 -13.39
N LEU A 160 -17.78 23.54 -13.25
CA LEU A 160 -17.00 23.12 -12.08
C LEU A 160 -15.75 23.99 -11.89
N LYS A 161 -15.07 24.34 -12.97
CA LYS A 161 -13.91 25.25 -12.96
C LYS A 161 -14.27 26.59 -12.34
N SER A 162 -15.34 27.23 -12.80
CA SER A 162 -15.77 28.53 -12.28
C SER A 162 -16.10 28.48 -10.79
N LEU A 163 -16.73 27.40 -10.31
CA LEU A 163 -17.02 27.22 -8.88
C LEU A 163 -15.74 27.08 -8.06
N LEU A 164 -14.79 26.30 -8.56
CA LEU A 164 -13.52 26.07 -7.86
C LEU A 164 -12.64 27.34 -7.85
N ASP A 165 -12.64 28.11 -8.93
CA ASP A 165 -11.91 29.40 -9.02
C ASP A 165 -12.47 30.45 -8.04
N PHE A 166 -13.77 30.38 -7.70
CA PHE A 166 -14.38 31.23 -6.67
C PHE A 166 -14.04 30.78 -5.25
N SER A 167 -13.72 29.52 -5.04
CA SER A 167 -13.47 28.95 -3.71
C SER A 167 -12.08 29.32 -3.18
N LYS A 168 -12.00 30.09 -2.08
CA LYS A 168 -10.73 30.35 -1.37
C LYS A 168 -10.10 29.07 -0.84
N THR A 169 -10.92 28.16 -0.32
CA THR A 169 -10.46 26.87 0.18
C THR A 169 -9.89 26.00 -0.94
N TRP A 170 -10.51 26.02 -2.13
CA TRP A 170 -9.97 25.33 -3.29
C TRP A 170 -8.65 25.94 -3.76
N LYS A 171 -8.53 27.26 -3.80
CA LYS A 171 -7.25 27.91 -4.13
C LYS A 171 -6.13 27.52 -3.19
N ILE A 172 -6.41 27.47 -1.89
CA ILE A 172 -5.44 26.97 -0.90
C ILE A 172 -5.14 25.50 -1.14
N PHE A 173 -6.17 24.67 -1.35
CA PHE A 173 -6.02 23.23 -1.59
C PHE A 173 -5.26 22.96 -2.91
N SER A 174 -5.64 23.60 -4.02
CA SER A 174 -4.97 23.43 -5.31
C SER A 174 -3.53 23.94 -5.28
N TRP A 175 -3.29 25.06 -4.58
CA TRP A 175 -1.95 25.55 -4.32
C TRP A 175 -1.13 24.56 -3.47
N PHE A 176 -1.76 23.93 -2.49
CA PHE A 176 -1.11 22.97 -1.58
C PHE A 176 -0.83 21.61 -2.27
N CYS A 177 -1.80 21.10 -3.05
CA CYS A 177 -1.73 19.79 -3.70
C CYS A 177 -1.20 19.86 -5.13
N ASP A 178 -0.94 21.06 -5.66
CA ASP A 178 -0.50 21.29 -7.05
C ASP A 178 -1.45 20.69 -8.11
N VAL A 179 -2.75 20.82 -7.86
CA VAL A 179 -3.78 20.36 -8.77
C VAL A 179 -4.14 21.49 -9.73
N ASP A 180 -3.70 21.40 -10.99
CA ASP A 180 -4.07 22.34 -12.04
C ASP A 180 -5.21 21.77 -12.90
N LEU A 181 -6.33 22.48 -12.94
CA LEU A 181 -7.49 22.13 -13.76
C LEU A 181 -7.50 22.86 -15.12
N GLN A 182 -6.36 23.47 -15.53
CA GLN A 182 -6.30 24.37 -16.70
C GLN A 182 -6.68 23.69 -18.04
N HIS A 183 -6.69 22.36 -18.15
CA HIS A 183 -6.79 21.66 -19.43
C HIS A 183 -8.20 21.36 -19.94
N ARG A 184 -9.28 21.80 -19.28
CA ARG A 184 -10.64 21.70 -19.82
C ARG A 184 -11.34 23.04 -19.77
N GLU A 185 -11.19 23.83 -20.84
CA GLU A 185 -12.10 24.94 -21.12
C GLU A 185 -13.51 24.39 -21.36
N SER A 186 -14.33 24.38 -20.33
CA SER A 186 -15.77 24.19 -20.49
C SER A 186 -16.46 25.50 -20.14
N SER A 187 -16.90 26.22 -21.16
CA SER A 187 -17.95 27.23 -20.97
C SER A 187 -19.13 26.53 -20.29
N GLY A 188 -19.60 27.05 -19.16
CA GLY A 188 -20.76 26.50 -18.46
C GLY A 188 -21.92 26.37 -19.44
N ARG A 189 -22.30 25.14 -19.77
CA ARG A 189 -23.47 24.83 -20.59
C ARG A 189 -24.61 24.42 -19.69
N ALA A 190 -25.86 24.71 -20.11
CA ALA A 190 -26.99 24.12 -19.43
C ALA A 190 -26.95 22.61 -19.60
N LEU A 191 -27.33 21.89 -18.55
CA LEU A 191 -27.53 20.45 -18.65
C LEU A 191 -28.55 20.15 -19.73
N HIS A 192 -28.27 19.19 -20.61
CA HIS A 192 -29.23 18.80 -21.64
C HIS A 192 -30.45 18.18 -20.96
N TYR A 193 -31.64 18.61 -21.32
CA TYR A 193 -32.91 18.23 -20.66
C TYR A 193 -33.12 16.72 -20.59
N ARG A 194 -32.78 15.98 -21.66
CA ARG A 194 -32.83 14.51 -21.67
C ARG A 194 -31.92 13.86 -20.61
N ASP A 195 -30.73 14.42 -20.39
CA ASP A 195 -29.79 13.91 -19.39
C ASP A 195 -30.31 14.18 -17.98
N GLY A 196 -30.86 15.35 -17.75
CA GLY A 196 -31.52 15.69 -16.50
C GLY A 196 -32.69 14.76 -16.18
N LEU A 197 -33.54 14.42 -17.16
CA LEU A 197 -34.62 13.46 -16.96
C LEU A 197 -34.14 12.06 -16.63
N GLU A 198 -33.06 11.60 -17.27
CA GLU A 198 -32.46 10.30 -16.98
C GLU A 198 -31.90 10.27 -15.54
N PHE A 199 -31.18 11.32 -15.12
CA PHE A 199 -30.68 11.44 -13.74
C PHE A 199 -31.85 11.49 -12.74
N ALA A 200 -32.90 12.22 -13.05
CA ALA A 200 -34.11 12.32 -12.22
C ALA A 200 -34.81 10.96 -12.06
N ALA A 201 -34.98 10.21 -13.14
CA ALA A 201 -35.62 8.89 -13.10
C ALA A 201 -34.81 7.88 -12.25
N VAL A 202 -33.50 7.83 -12.47
CA VAL A 202 -32.60 6.93 -11.70
C VAL A 202 -32.60 7.31 -10.23
N SER A 203 -32.51 8.60 -9.92
CA SER A 203 -32.47 9.07 -8.53
C SER A 203 -33.80 8.88 -7.82
N PHE A 204 -34.92 9.09 -8.50
CA PHE A 204 -36.25 8.81 -7.96
C PHE A 204 -36.38 7.32 -7.61
N THR A 205 -35.99 6.42 -8.52
CA THR A 205 -36.01 4.98 -8.30
C THR A 205 -35.06 4.57 -7.15
N ALA A 206 -33.89 5.18 -7.09
CA ALA A 206 -32.95 4.95 -5.97
C ALA A 206 -33.55 5.38 -4.63
N GLY A 207 -34.29 6.49 -4.59
CA GLY A 207 -34.99 6.95 -3.37
C GLY A 207 -36.12 6.01 -2.94
N LEU A 208 -36.88 5.42 -3.90
CA LEU A 208 -37.84 4.36 -3.60
C LEU A 208 -37.14 3.13 -2.99
N LEU A 209 -36.03 2.66 -3.62
CA LEU A 209 -35.26 1.53 -3.11
C LEU A 209 -34.66 1.80 -1.73
N TYR A 210 -34.17 3.03 -1.49
CA TYR A 210 -33.65 3.44 -0.17
C TYR A 210 -34.70 3.34 0.93
N TYR A 211 -35.96 3.62 0.62
CA TYR A 211 -37.03 3.54 1.60
C TYR A 211 -37.38 2.09 1.98
N PHE A 212 -37.43 1.18 0.99
CA PHE A 212 -37.84 -0.20 1.21
C PHE A 212 -36.71 -1.14 1.64
N LEU A 213 -35.44 -0.79 1.33
CA LEU A 213 -34.30 -1.58 1.72
C LEU A 213 -33.70 -1.12 3.06
N PRO A 214 -33.14 -2.04 3.88
CA PRO A 214 -32.30 -1.62 4.99
C PRO A 214 -31.20 -0.68 4.51
N GLN A 215 -31.00 0.43 5.23
CA GLN A 215 -30.05 1.48 4.83
C GLN A 215 -28.64 0.93 4.56
N THR A 216 -28.18 -0.01 5.40
CA THR A 216 -26.88 -0.67 5.23
C THR A 216 -26.80 -1.48 3.93
N THR A 217 -27.87 -2.16 3.54
CA THR A 217 -27.95 -2.94 2.30
C THR A 217 -27.96 -2.00 1.08
N PHE A 218 -28.75 -0.93 1.13
CA PHE A 218 -28.76 0.08 0.07
C PHE A 218 -27.37 0.69 -0.16
N ILE A 219 -26.73 1.18 0.92
CA ILE A 219 -25.39 1.79 0.84
C ILE A 219 -24.37 0.80 0.27
N LYS A 220 -24.41 -0.47 0.70
CA LYS A 220 -23.51 -1.51 0.17
C LYS A 220 -23.72 -1.75 -1.32
N LEU A 221 -24.96 -1.94 -1.78
CA LEU A 221 -25.27 -2.22 -3.18
C LEU A 221 -24.87 -1.05 -4.09
N PHE A 222 -25.32 0.17 -3.76
CA PHE A 222 -24.99 1.35 -4.56
C PHE A 222 -23.50 1.69 -4.48
N GLY A 223 -22.86 1.52 -3.32
CA GLY A 223 -21.42 1.70 -3.13
C GLY A 223 -20.61 0.74 -3.99
N ILE A 224 -20.97 -0.54 -4.06
CA ILE A 224 -20.30 -1.53 -4.91
C ILE A 224 -20.45 -1.18 -6.40
N VAL A 225 -21.67 -0.85 -6.84
CA VAL A 225 -21.91 -0.49 -8.25
C VAL A 225 -21.12 0.77 -8.63
N PHE A 226 -21.16 1.79 -7.78
CA PHE A 226 -20.44 3.04 -8.01
C PHE A 226 -18.92 2.81 -8.03
N ALA A 227 -18.38 2.13 -7.01
CA ALA A 227 -16.95 1.83 -6.93
C ALA A 227 -16.49 0.98 -8.11
N SER A 228 -17.23 -0.08 -8.48
CA SER A 228 -16.90 -0.94 -9.61
C SER A 228 -16.87 -0.17 -10.93
N THR A 229 -17.84 0.71 -11.13
CA THR A 229 -17.92 1.53 -12.35
C THR A 229 -16.79 2.57 -12.39
N ALA A 230 -16.51 3.25 -11.29
CA ALA A 230 -15.41 4.22 -11.18
C ALA A 230 -14.04 3.57 -11.40
N ILE A 231 -13.81 2.41 -10.78
CA ILE A 231 -12.58 1.61 -10.95
C ILE A 231 -12.46 1.11 -12.39
N TYR A 232 -13.55 0.67 -13.00
CA TYR A 232 -13.52 0.26 -14.40
C TYR A 232 -13.20 1.44 -15.33
N ILE A 233 -13.74 2.64 -15.08
CA ILE A 233 -13.38 3.86 -15.85
C ILE A 233 -11.90 4.16 -15.68
N TRP A 234 -11.39 4.17 -14.46
CA TRP A 234 -9.99 4.44 -14.12
C TRP A 234 -9.43 3.45 -13.11
N PRO A 235 -8.77 2.35 -13.55
CA PRO A 235 -8.24 1.33 -12.65
C PRO A 235 -7.22 1.85 -11.63
N GLY A 236 -6.48 2.92 -11.94
CA GLY A 236 -5.57 3.59 -10.99
C GLY A 236 -6.27 4.07 -9.71
N LEU A 237 -7.55 4.45 -9.81
CA LEU A 237 -8.37 4.78 -8.64
C LEU A 237 -8.54 3.56 -7.71
N GLY A 238 -8.72 2.35 -8.27
CA GLY A 238 -8.83 1.13 -7.46
C GLY A 238 -7.56 0.82 -6.67
N LEU A 239 -6.39 1.01 -7.27
CA LEU A 239 -5.11 0.87 -6.56
C LEU A 239 -4.96 1.92 -5.45
N ALA A 240 -5.33 3.18 -5.71
CA ALA A 240 -5.31 4.25 -4.73
C ALA A 240 -6.29 4.01 -3.57
N MET A 241 -7.53 3.55 -3.88
CA MET A 241 -8.50 3.15 -2.86
C MET A 241 -7.97 1.99 -2.02
N THR A 242 -7.33 1.01 -2.63
CA THR A 242 -6.67 -0.09 -1.90
C THR A 242 -5.62 0.45 -0.95
N ALA A 243 -4.71 1.31 -1.40
CA ALA A 243 -3.66 1.92 -0.59
C ALA A 243 -4.22 2.74 0.58
N PHE A 244 -5.34 3.46 0.37
CA PHE A 244 -6.03 4.21 1.41
C PHE A 244 -6.71 3.32 2.44
N MET A 245 -7.48 2.31 1.97
CA MET A 245 -8.32 1.47 2.82
C MET A 245 -7.54 0.44 3.63
N LEU A 246 -6.40 0.01 3.10
CA LEU A 246 -5.61 -1.10 3.64
C LEU A 246 -5.31 -0.97 5.14
N PRO A 247 -4.83 0.17 5.68
CA PRO A 247 -4.60 0.30 7.12
C PRO A 247 -5.84 0.67 7.93
N LEU A 248 -6.91 1.17 7.29
CA LEU A 248 -8.04 1.80 7.99
C LEU A 248 -9.27 0.90 8.11
N LEU A 249 -9.51 0.04 7.12
CA LEU A 249 -10.74 -0.73 7.02
C LEU A 249 -10.51 -2.24 7.20
N PRO A 250 -11.57 -3.02 7.53
CA PRO A 250 -11.51 -4.46 7.56
C PRO A 250 -11.02 -5.06 6.24
N THR A 251 -10.24 -6.13 6.32
CA THR A 251 -9.60 -6.82 5.19
C THR A 251 -10.58 -7.19 4.07
N THR A 252 -11.82 -7.55 4.40
CA THR A 252 -12.86 -7.93 3.43
C THR A 252 -13.18 -6.85 2.41
N TYR A 253 -13.24 -5.59 2.83
CA TYR A 253 -13.49 -4.46 1.91
C TYR A 253 -12.29 -4.23 0.99
N THR A 254 -11.09 -4.32 1.53
CA THR A 254 -9.85 -4.17 0.77
C THR A 254 -9.72 -5.27 -0.29
N VAL A 255 -9.97 -6.53 0.08
CA VAL A 255 -9.98 -7.67 -0.86
C VAL A 255 -11.03 -7.47 -1.98
N GLY A 256 -12.22 -6.96 -1.63
CA GLY A 256 -13.25 -6.63 -2.62
C GLY A 256 -12.76 -5.60 -3.66
N ILE A 257 -12.15 -4.51 -3.22
CA ILE A 257 -11.59 -3.47 -4.11
C ILE A 257 -10.44 -4.02 -4.96
N ILE A 258 -9.54 -4.83 -4.37
CA ILE A 258 -8.47 -5.51 -5.11
C ILE A 258 -9.06 -6.38 -6.22
N GLY A 259 -10.07 -7.20 -5.90
CA GLY A 259 -10.74 -8.08 -6.87
C GLY A 259 -11.39 -7.31 -8.02
N ILE A 260 -12.12 -6.23 -7.71
CA ILE A 260 -12.74 -5.35 -8.71
C ILE A 260 -11.67 -4.70 -9.60
N THR A 261 -10.57 -4.22 -9.01
CA THR A 261 -9.47 -3.59 -9.75
C THR A 261 -8.79 -4.60 -10.68
N PHE A 262 -8.50 -5.79 -10.19
CA PHE A 262 -7.89 -6.86 -10.98
C PHE A 262 -8.81 -7.30 -12.13
N LEU A 263 -10.10 -7.51 -11.89
CA LEU A 263 -11.07 -7.84 -12.92
C LEU A 263 -11.19 -6.72 -13.98
N SER A 264 -11.18 -5.46 -13.54
CA SER A 264 -11.16 -4.32 -14.45
C SER A 264 -9.96 -4.34 -15.41
N LEU A 265 -8.76 -4.67 -14.88
CA LEU A 265 -7.56 -4.85 -15.70
C LEU A 265 -7.68 -6.01 -16.68
N LEU A 266 -8.18 -7.15 -16.24
CA LEU A 266 -8.39 -8.30 -17.10
C LEU A 266 -9.36 -8.01 -18.26
N ILE A 267 -10.42 -7.24 -18.00
CA ILE A 267 -11.42 -6.88 -19.01
C ILE A 267 -10.86 -5.84 -19.98
N LYS A 268 -10.14 -4.83 -19.51
CA LYS A 268 -9.57 -3.76 -20.35
C LYS A 268 -8.36 -4.18 -21.18
N GLY A 269 -7.56 -5.08 -20.68
CA GLY A 269 -6.41 -5.76 -21.29
C GLY A 269 -5.56 -4.98 -22.31
N ASP A 270 -6.04 -4.82 -23.55
CA ASP A 270 -5.28 -4.23 -24.67
C ASP A 270 -5.10 -2.70 -24.54
N GLU A 271 -5.95 -2.02 -23.78
CA GLU A 271 -5.84 -0.58 -23.55
C GLU A 271 -4.71 -0.23 -22.58
N ILE A 272 -4.15 -1.26 -21.90
CA ILE A 272 -3.13 -1.08 -20.88
C ILE A 272 -1.84 -1.74 -21.36
N ASN A 273 -0.76 -0.97 -21.42
CA ASN A 273 0.56 -1.44 -21.86
C ASN A 273 1.08 -2.53 -20.91
N ASN A 274 0.76 -3.79 -21.18
CA ASN A 274 1.04 -4.95 -20.34
C ASN A 274 2.47 -5.43 -20.51
N THR A 275 3.44 -4.77 -19.87
CA THR A 275 4.75 -5.39 -19.67
C THR A 275 4.64 -6.40 -18.52
N ILE A 276 5.15 -7.60 -18.74
CA ILE A 276 5.15 -8.68 -17.75
C ILE A 276 6.15 -8.32 -16.65
N PRO A 277 5.72 -8.24 -15.36
CA PRO A 277 6.64 -7.98 -14.25
C PRO A 277 7.71 -9.07 -14.15
N ALA A 278 8.97 -8.72 -13.90
CA ALA A 278 10.06 -9.70 -13.81
C ALA A 278 9.85 -10.73 -12.69
N ALA A 279 9.19 -10.34 -11.61
CA ALA A 279 8.89 -11.21 -10.48
C ALA A 279 7.62 -12.07 -10.68
N ILE A 280 6.96 -12.06 -11.87
CA ILE A 280 5.70 -12.78 -12.09
C ILE A 280 5.84 -14.30 -11.96
N ILE A 281 6.92 -14.87 -12.51
CA ILE A 281 7.13 -16.33 -12.48
C ILE A 281 7.30 -16.83 -11.05
N PRO A 282 8.21 -16.28 -10.22
CA PRO A 282 8.31 -16.69 -8.82
C PRO A 282 7.05 -16.38 -8.01
N ALA A 283 6.29 -15.32 -8.33
CA ALA A 283 5.00 -15.04 -7.70
C ALA A 283 3.95 -16.12 -8.03
N LEU A 284 3.89 -16.57 -9.28
CA LEU A 284 3.02 -17.69 -9.68
C LEU A 284 3.46 -19.01 -9.02
N LEU A 285 4.78 -19.26 -8.90
CA LEU A 285 5.28 -20.43 -8.19
C LEU A 285 4.88 -20.39 -6.71
N PHE A 286 4.99 -19.22 -6.05
CA PHE A 286 4.53 -19.04 -4.67
C PHE A 286 3.03 -19.33 -4.53
N MET A 287 2.21 -18.88 -5.48
CA MET A 287 0.78 -19.20 -5.52
C MET A 287 0.51 -20.68 -5.72
N ALA A 288 1.26 -21.34 -6.60
CA ALA A 288 1.13 -22.79 -6.81
C ALA A 288 1.48 -23.58 -5.55
N THR A 289 2.54 -23.18 -4.82
CA THR A 289 2.88 -23.79 -3.53
C THR A 289 1.78 -23.57 -2.48
N ALA A 290 1.14 -22.39 -2.46
CA ALA A 290 0.02 -22.13 -1.56
C ALA A 290 -1.18 -23.04 -1.85
N VAL A 291 -1.50 -23.29 -3.11
CA VAL A 291 -2.55 -24.24 -3.51
C VAL A 291 -2.19 -25.66 -3.05
N ILE A 292 -0.96 -26.10 -3.34
CA ILE A 292 -0.48 -27.42 -2.92
C ILE A 292 -0.54 -27.56 -1.39
N ALA A 293 -0.01 -26.58 -0.66
CA ALA A 293 -0.03 -26.57 0.80
C ALA A 293 -1.45 -26.61 1.36
N ALA A 294 -2.41 -25.90 0.77
CA ALA A 294 -3.81 -25.93 1.20
C ALA A 294 -4.47 -27.29 0.96
N VAL A 295 -4.18 -27.94 -0.17
CA VAL A 295 -4.75 -29.27 -0.53
C VAL A 295 -4.19 -30.37 0.36
N PHE A 296 -2.88 -30.32 0.67
CA PHE A 296 -2.19 -31.34 1.50
C PHE A 296 -2.09 -30.94 2.98
N SER A 297 -2.75 -29.88 3.39
CA SER A 297 -2.74 -29.38 4.78
C SER A 297 -3.26 -30.39 5.78
N VAL A 298 -2.67 -30.39 6.97
CA VAL A 298 -3.16 -31.09 8.16
C VAL A 298 -4.57 -30.62 8.57
N MET A 299 -4.87 -29.33 8.32
CA MET A 299 -6.17 -28.70 8.54
C MET A 299 -6.75 -28.19 7.22
N ARG A 300 -7.02 -29.12 6.29
CA ARG A 300 -7.38 -28.81 4.90
C ARG A 300 -8.54 -27.81 4.76
N ALA A 301 -9.63 -28.00 5.49
CA ALA A 301 -10.79 -27.12 5.41
C ALA A 301 -10.46 -25.67 5.82
N GLU A 302 -9.65 -25.49 6.86
CA GLU A 302 -9.22 -24.17 7.32
C GLU A 302 -8.22 -23.53 6.35
N SER A 303 -7.27 -24.28 5.84
CA SER A 303 -6.30 -23.79 4.85
C SER A 303 -6.98 -23.36 3.55
N LEU A 304 -8.01 -24.08 3.08
CA LEU A 304 -8.78 -23.68 1.90
C LEU A 304 -9.56 -22.37 2.13
N LYS A 305 -9.99 -22.04 3.36
CA LYS A 305 -10.60 -20.74 3.68
C LYS A 305 -9.59 -19.58 3.61
N VAL A 306 -8.31 -19.85 3.85
CA VAL A 306 -7.22 -18.84 3.77
C VAL A 306 -6.75 -18.61 2.33
N LEU A 307 -6.90 -19.59 1.45
CA LEU A 307 -6.40 -19.52 0.06
C LEU A 307 -6.89 -18.29 -0.74
N PRO A 308 -8.14 -17.78 -0.61
CA PRO A 308 -8.57 -16.55 -1.26
C PRO A 308 -7.74 -15.30 -0.88
N LEU A 309 -7.18 -15.26 0.33
CA LEU A 309 -6.27 -14.16 0.72
C LEU A 309 -4.96 -14.22 -0.06
N TYR A 310 -4.41 -15.41 -0.29
CA TYR A 310 -3.23 -15.58 -1.13
C TYR A 310 -3.50 -15.13 -2.57
N ALA A 311 -4.69 -15.46 -3.12
CA ALA A 311 -5.10 -14.93 -4.41
C ALA A 311 -5.15 -13.39 -4.43
N ALA A 312 -5.67 -12.76 -3.36
CA ALA A 312 -5.69 -11.31 -3.23
C ALA A 312 -4.27 -10.71 -3.14
N TYR A 313 -3.30 -11.40 -2.52
CA TYR A 313 -1.89 -10.99 -2.49
C TYR A 313 -1.28 -10.94 -3.90
N PHE A 314 -1.53 -11.97 -4.70
CA PHE A 314 -1.10 -11.98 -6.10
C PHE A 314 -1.81 -10.89 -6.93
N MET A 315 -3.14 -10.73 -6.74
CA MET A 315 -3.91 -9.72 -7.46
C MET A 315 -3.40 -8.30 -7.17
N ILE A 316 -3.09 -7.96 -5.91
CA ILE A 316 -2.58 -6.62 -5.57
C ILE A 316 -1.16 -6.40 -6.11
N PHE A 317 -0.29 -7.42 -6.10
CA PHE A 317 1.01 -7.36 -6.75
C PHE A 317 0.87 -7.02 -8.23
N TYR A 318 0.06 -7.79 -8.95
CA TYR A 318 -0.13 -7.61 -10.39
C TYR A 318 -0.75 -6.25 -10.72
N THR A 319 -1.80 -5.84 -10.01
CA THR A 319 -2.44 -4.54 -10.22
C THR A 319 -1.49 -3.38 -9.96
N ALA A 320 -0.68 -3.45 -8.91
CA ALA A 320 0.33 -2.44 -8.61
C ALA A 320 1.43 -2.41 -9.69
N ALA A 321 1.92 -3.58 -10.13
CA ALA A 321 2.95 -3.68 -11.15
C ALA A 321 2.52 -3.15 -12.53
N VAL A 322 1.22 -3.22 -12.83
CA VAL A 322 0.66 -2.72 -14.10
C VAL A 322 0.29 -1.25 -14.01
N LEU A 323 -0.31 -0.81 -12.90
CA LEU A 323 -0.94 0.51 -12.78
C LEU A 323 0.00 1.60 -12.23
N PHE A 324 0.99 1.25 -11.41
CA PHE A 324 1.88 2.24 -10.80
C PHE A 324 2.97 2.71 -11.77
N ARG A 325 2.56 3.13 -12.97
CA ARG A 325 3.44 3.55 -14.08
C ARG A 325 3.13 4.94 -14.58
N ASP A 326 1.86 5.34 -14.59
CA ASP A 326 1.51 6.68 -15.02
C ASP A 326 1.58 7.68 -13.85
N SER A 327 1.99 8.91 -14.16
CA SER A 327 2.21 9.98 -13.17
C SER A 327 0.97 10.28 -12.32
N LYS A 328 -0.25 10.17 -12.90
CA LYS A 328 -1.49 10.45 -12.17
C LYS A 328 -1.77 9.37 -11.13
N THR A 329 -1.61 8.10 -11.51
CA THR A 329 -1.77 6.97 -10.59
C THR A 329 -0.70 7.00 -9.50
N ILE A 330 0.58 7.28 -9.83
CA ILE A 330 1.66 7.42 -8.84
C ILE A 330 1.30 8.51 -7.82
N LYS A 331 0.97 9.73 -8.28
CA LYS A 331 0.58 10.84 -7.39
C LYS A 331 -0.62 10.48 -6.51
N LEU A 332 -1.65 9.85 -7.07
CA LEU A 332 -2.86 9.49 -6.33
C LEU A 332 -2.59 8.41 -5.28
N VAL A 333 -1.82 7.38 -5.62
CA VAL A 333 -1.44 6.31 -4.67
C VAL A 333 -0.58 6.86 -3.54
N LEU A 334 0.42 7.69 -3.84
CA LEU A 334 1.24 8.35 -2.81
C LEU A 334 0.40 9.25 -1.91
N ALA A 335 -0.51 10.05 -2.48
CA ALA A 335 -1.45 10.86 -1.69
C ALA A 335 -2.35 10.01 -0.80
N SER A 336 -2.83 8.86 -1.30
CA SER A 336 -3.63 7.91 -0.52
C SER A 336 -2.85 7.32 0.65
N ILE A 337 -1.60 6.93 0.44
CA ILE A 337 -0.70 6.44 1.50
C ILE A 337 -0.44 7.56 2.53
N ILE A 338 -0.15 8.78 2.09
CA ILE A 338 0.07 9.92 2.98
C ILE A 338 -1.16 10.14 3.87
N VAL A 339 -2.34 10.28 3.27
CA VAL A 339 -3.57 10.58 4.02
C VAL A 339 -3.90 9.47 5.00
N SER A 340 -3.83 8.21 4.58
CA SER A 340 -4.13 7.06 5.44
C SER A 340 -3.12 6.92 6.60
N THR A 341 -1.83 7.12 6.34
CA THR A 341 -0.79 7.02 7.37
C THR A 341 -0.82 8.21 8.35
N VAL A 342 -1.15 9.41 7.86
CA VAL A 342 -1.39 10.58 8.72
C VAL A 342 -2.54 10.30 9.69
N PHE A 343 -3.68 9.83 9.18
CA PHE A 343 -4.82 9.47 10.03
C PHE A 343 -4.46 8.38 11.04
N LEU A 344 -3.78 7.34 10.59
CA LEU A 344 -3.31 6.23 11.42
C LEU A 344 -2.38 6.72 12.55
N SER A 345 -1.41 7.59 12.22
CA SER A 345 -0.45 8.13 13.17
C SER A 345 -1.10 9.08 14.16
N LEU A 346 -2.02 9.95 13.71
CA LEU A 346 -2.78 10.82 14.60
C LEU A 346 -3.62 10.00 15.60
N LEU A 347 -4.25 8.93 15.13
CA LEU A 347 -5.00 8.03 16.00
C LEU A 347 -4.08 7.33 17.01
N GLY A 348 -2.91 6.84 16.58
CA GLY A 348 -1.93 6.21 17.47
C GLY A 348 -1.40 7.20 18.54
N ILE A 349 -1.04 8.41 18.13
CA ILE A 349 -0.61 9.48 19.06
C ILE A 349 -1.74 9.82 20.02
N TYR A 350 -2.99 9.94 19.54
CA TYR A 350 -4.17 10.17 20.37
C TYR A 350 -4.40 9.03 21.37
N GLN A 351 -4.24 7.78 20.96
CA GLN A 351 -4.30 6.62 21.88
C GLN A 351 -3.29 6.73 23.02
N TYR A 352 -2.05 7.12 22.71
CA TYR A 352 -0.99 7.21 23.72
C TYR A 352 -1.26 8.31 24.78
N PHE A 353 -1.58 9.51 24.33
CA PHE A 353 -1.68 10.66 25.24
C PHE A 353 -3.04 10.79 25.93
N PHE A 354 -4.14 10.40 25.26
CA PHE A 354 -5.50 10.69 25.74
C PHE A 354 -6.28 9.45 26.18
N ILE A 355 -6.22 8.36 25.40
CA ILE A 355 -7.02 7.16 25.72
C ILE A 355 -6.29 6.25 26.71
N LYS A 356 -4.95 6.15 26.58
CA LYS A 356 -4.07 5.31 27.43
C LYS A 356 -4.57 3.86 27.51
N ILE A 357 -4.80 3.23 26.34
CA ILE A 357 -5.30 1.87 26.28
C ILE A 357 -4.26 0.93 26.93
N PRO A 358 -4.65 0.10 27.91
CA PRO A 358 -3.73 -0.86 28.51
C PRO A 358 -3.19 -1.81 27.44
N THR A 359 -1.90 -2.08 27.48
CA THR A 359 -1.28 -3.10 26.62
C THR A 359 -1.81 -4.48 27.06
N ALA A 360 -2.24 -5.31 26.10
CA ALA A 360 -2.65 -6.67 26.41
C ALA A 360 -1.46 -7.45 26.99
N GLU A 361 -1.68 -8.19 28.08
CA GLU A 361 -0.66 -9.03 28.76
C GLU A 361 0.04 -9.99 27.80
N ALA A 362 -0.68 -10.47 26.78
CA ALA A 362 -0.12 -11.31 25.71
C ALA A 362 0.97 -10.64 24.85
N TRP A 363 1.13 -9.31 24.93
CA TRP A 363 2.10 -8.57 24.07
C TRP A 363 3.33 -8.09 24.83
N VAL A 364 3.28 -8.01 26.13
CA VAL A 364 4.38 -7.55 27.00
C VAL A 364 4.22 -8.14 28.38
N ASP A 365 5.32 -8.57 28.94
CA ASP A 365 5.42 -8.85 30.37
C ASP A 365 5.40 -7.51 31.13
N VAL A 366 4.24 -7.14 31.64
CA VAL A 366 3.99 -5.87 32.34
C VAL A 366 4.69 -5.86 33.70
N GLU A 367 4.96 -7.02 34.30
CA GLU A 367 5.72 -7.10 35.56
C GLU A 367 7.19 -6.76 35.33
N GLN A 368 7.77 -7.24 34.22
CA GLN A 368 9.17 -6.94 33.84
C GLN A 368 9.31 -5.53 33.26
N PHE A 369 8.28 -5.01 32.56
CA PHE A 369 8.32 -3.72 31.88
C PHE A 369 7.05 -2.89 32.18
N PRO A 370 6.84 -2.43 33.41
CA PRO A 370 5.62 -1.68 33.79
C PRO A 370 5.44 -0.37 32.99
N GLU A 371 6.52 0.22 32.52
CA GLU A 371 6.48 1.42 31.66
C GLU A 371 5.89 1.16 30.27
N LEU A 372 5.76 -0.09 29.82
CA LEU A 372 5.12 -0.47 28.57
C LEU A 372 3.63 -0.78 28.73
N ALA A 373 3.02 -0.37 29.83
CA ALA A 373 1.60 -0.57 30.07
C ALA A 373 0.69 0.08 28.99
N THR A 374 1.23 1.04 28.22
CA THR A 374 0.52 1.65 27.10
C THR A 374 1.35 1.59 25.82
N ARG A 375 0.92 0.79 24.86
CA ARG A 375 1.50 0.72 23.51
C ARG A 375 0.41 1.05 22.48
N VAL A 376 0.79 1.79 21.42
CA VAL A 376 -0.19 2.19 20.40
C VAL A 376 -0.28 1.16 19.28
N TYR A 377 -1.50 0.95 18.76
CA TYR A 377 -1.78 0.05 17.64
C TYR A 377 -2.76 0.63 16.61
N ALA A 378 -3.35 1.79 16.89
CA ALA A 378 -4.34 2.48 16.05
C ALA A 378 -5.48 1.56 15.58
N THR A 379 -5.65 1.39 14.27
CA THR A 379 -6.65 0.49 13.64
C THR A 379 -6.08 -0.90 13.33
N LEU A 380 -4.79 -1.14 13.56
CA LEU A 380 -4.10 -2.38 13.19
C LEU A 380 -4.06 -3.45 14.28
N GLU A 381 -4.70 -3.17 15.42
CA GLU A 381 -4.99 -4.12 16.51
C GLU A 381 -3.76 -4.68 17.25
N ASN A 382 -2.54 -4.47 16.73
CA ASN A 382 -1.29 -4.91 17.36
C ASN A 382 -0.17 -3.88 17.14
N PRO A 383 0.62 -3.52 18.18
CA PRO A 383 1.71 -2.54 18.08
C PRO A 383 2.81 -2.94 17.07
N ASN A 384 3.12 -4.23 16.95
CA ASN A 384 4.15 -4.68 16.01
C ASN A 384 3.67 -4.54 14.57
N VAL A 385 2.36 -4.81 14.31
CA VAL A 385 1.72 -4.62 13.00
C VAL A 385 1.70 -3.14 12.61
N LEU A 386 1.35 -2.25 13.55
CA LEU A 386 1.41 -0.81 13.33
C LEU A 386 2.85 -0.35 13.05
N GLY A 387 3.81 -0.78 13.86
CA GLY A 387 5.22 -0.46 13.68
C GLY A 387 5.73 -0.89 12.31
N GLU A 388 5.34 -2.06 11.85
CA GLU A 388 5.70 -2.58 10.53
C GLU A 388 5.10 -1.78 9.39
N TYR A 389 3.80 -1.45 9.48
CA TYR A 389 3.15 -0.65 8.44
C TYR A 389 3.77 0.75 8.30
N LEU A 390 4.13 1.37 9.43
CA LEU A 390 4.85 2.64 9.45
C LEU A 390 6.29 2.47 8.92
N GLY A 391 6.96 1.36 9.27
CA GLY A 391 8.29 0.99 8.78
C GLY A 391 8.34 0.84 7.25
N LEU A 392 7.29 0.32 6.62
CA LEU A 392 7.14 0.29 5.16
C LEU A 392 6.90 1.70 4.58
N SER A 393 6.10 2.52 5.26
CA SER A 393 5.65 3.81 4.72
C SER A 393 6.72 4.91 4.82
N ILE A 394 7.49 4.95 5.91
CA ILE A 394 8.50 6.01 6.15
C ILE A 394 9.56 6.09 5.05
N PRO A 395 10.23 5.00 4.62
CA PRO A 395 11.26 5.08 3.58
C PRO A 395 10.69 5.46 2.21
N LEU A 396 9.47 5.01 1.88
CA LEU A 396 8.77 5.42 0.66
C LEU A 396 8.54 6.94 0.64
N LEU A 397 8.04 7.51 1.75
CA LEU A 397 7.77 8.95 1.84
C LEU A 397 9.06 9.77 1.94
N ALA A 398 10.13 9.22 2.50
CA ALA A 398 11.47 9.82 2.43
C ALA A 398 11.99 9.87 0.98
N GLY A 399 11.76 8.82 0.19
CA GLY A 399 12.04 8.82 -1.25
C GLY A 399 11.22 9.90 -1.99
N ALA A 400 9.93 10.02 -1.72
CA ALA A 400 9.08 11.07 -2.29
C ALA A 400 9.52 12.48 -1.86
N PHE A 401 10.01 12.67 -0.63
CA PHE A 401 10.58 13.91 -0.14
C PHE A 401 11.80 14.35 -0.98
N LEU A 402 12.73 13.42 -1.25
CA LEU A 402 13.91 13.73 -2.05
C LEU A 402 13.56 13.92 -3.54
N ALA A 403 12.55 13.23 -4.05
CA ALA A 403 12.05 13.37 -5.41
C ALA A 403 11.36 14.72 -5.68
N SER A 404 10.90 15.42 -4.63
CA SER A 404 10.18 16.69 -4.77
C SER A 404 11.15 17.88 -4.93
N ASP A 405 10.85 18.82 -5.83
CA ASP A 405 11.61 20.08 -5.97
C ASP A 405 11.00 21.22 -5.16
N ARG A 406 9.71 21.20 -4.91
CA ARG A 406 8.98 22.30 -4.27
C ARG A 406 9.17 22.28 -2.76
N PHE A 407 9.63 23.39 -2.21
CA PHE A 407 9.87 23.53 -0.76
C PHE A 407 8.65 23.16 0.09
N ARG A 408 7.45 23.56 -0.33
CA ARG A 408 6.20 23.23 0.38
C ARG A 408 5.93 21.72 0.47
N HIS A 409 6.14 20.98 -0.65
CA HIS A 409 5.97 19.53 -0.65
C HIS A 409 7.02 18.86 0.23
N LYS A 410 8.27 19.34 0.17
CA LYS A 410 9.32 18.87 1.09
C LYS A 410 8.95 19.10 2.55
N PHE A 411 8.45 20.29 2.87
CA PHE A 411 8.03 20.60 4.24
C PHE A 411 6.92 19.69 4.75
N ILE A 412 5.89 19.46 3.90
CA ILE A 412 4.78 18.56 4.24
C ILE A 412 5.29 17.14 4.45
N LEU A 413 6.05 16.60 3.49
CA LEU A 413 6.56 15.23 3.54
C LEU A 413 7.50 15.03 4.73
N ALA A 414 8.35 16.00 5.03
CA ALA A 414 9.19 15.97 6.24
C ALA A 414 8.34 15.93 7.51
N SER A 415 7.32 16.79 7.61
CA SER A 415 6.41 16.82 8.78
C SER A 415 5.67 15.48 8.93
N VAL A 416 5.21 14.90 7.82
CA VAL A 416 4.55 13.58 7.83
C VAL A 416 5.54 12.51 8.29
N VAL A 417 6.74 12.43 7.72
CA VAL A 417 7.78 11.46 8.10
C VAL A 417 8.11 11.58 9.59
N CYS A 418 8.28 12.80 10.12
CA CYS A 418 8.51 13.02 11.55
C CYS A 418 7.35 12.49 12.40
N MET A 419 6.10 12.76 12.01
CA MET A 419 4.92 12.29 12.72
C MET A 419 4.79 10.77 12.69
N LEU A 420 5.02 10.12 11.54
CA LEU A 420 5.01 8.67 11.42
C LEU A 420 6.12 8.04 12.29
N THR A 421 7.31 8.63 12.29
CA THR A 421 8.44 8.17 13.12
C THR A 421 8.11 8.30 14.61
N LEU A 422 7.51 9.40 15.05
CA LEU A 422 7.03 9.55 16.42
C LEU A 422 6.02 8.45 16.78
N CYS A 423 5.02 8.21 15.94
CA CYS A 423 4.03 7.15 16.16
C CYS A 423 4.70 5.77 16.22
N LEU A 424 5.68 5.50 15.35
CA LEU A 424 6.43 4.25 15.35
C LEU A 424 7.23 4.06 16.66
N VAL A 425 7.84 5.12 17.19
CA VAL A 425 8.52 5.07 18.50
C VAL A 425 7.52 4.68 19.59
N LEU A 426 6.33 5.25 19.59
CA LEU A 426 5.27 4.99 20.58
C LEU A 426 4.66 3.57 20.49
N THR A 427 4.97 2.81 19.42
CA THR A 427 4.63 1.38 19.37
C THR A 427 5.50 0.53 20.30
N PHE A 428 6.68 1.00 20.68
CA PHE A 428 7.71 0.27 21.44
C PHE A 428 8.06 -1.10 20.81
N SER A 429 7.93 -1.23 19.49
CA SER A 429 8.28 -2.43 18.73
C SER A 429 9.76 -2.42 18.35
N ARG A 430 10.60 -3.17 19.08
CA ARG A 430 12.05 -3.30 18.82
C ARG A 430 12.35 -3.76 17.39
N GLY A 431 11.59 -4.76 16.92
CA GLY A 431 11.75 -5.30 15.57
C GLY A 431 11.46 -4.26 14.49
N ALA A 432 10.39 -3.45 14.66
CA ALA A 432 10.06 -2.39 13.71
C ALA A 432 11.10 -1.25 13.73
N TRP A 433 11.68 -0.92 14.90
CA TRP A 433 12.76 0.06 15.00
C TRP A 433 14.02 -0.41 14.26
N LEU A 434 14.41 -1.68 14.44
CA LEU A 434 15.53 -2.28 13.74
C LEU A 434 15.25 -2.36 12.23
N GLY A 435 14.06 -2.77 11.83
CA GLY A 435 13.63 -2.78 10.43
C GLY A 435 13.76 -1.39 9.79
N LEU A 436 13.26 -0.34 10.46
CA LEU A 436 13.41 1.04 9.99
C LEU A 436 14.89 1.46 9.92
N ALA A 437 15.70 1.13 10.90
CA ALA A 437 17.13 1.44 10.89
C ALA A 437 17.84 0.82 9.67
N ILE A 438 17.54 -0.43 9.34
CA ILE A 438 18.05 -1.10 8.12
C ILE A 438 17.50 -0.42 6.86
N SER A 439 16.22 -0.05 6.84
CA SER A 439 15.66 0.70 5.71
C SER A 439 16.40 2.01 5.47
N VAL A 440 16.63 2.80 6.54
CA VAL A 440 17.35 4.08 6.43
C VAL A 440 18.80 3.87 6.03
N LEU A 441 19.46 2.84 6.55
CA LEU A 441 20.83 2.46 6.15
C LEU A 441 20.90 2.15 4.65
N ILE A 442 20.01 1.29 4.14
CA ILE A 442 19.99 0.91 2.73
C ILE A 442 19.65 2.12 1.84
N PHE A 443 18.67 2.93 2.24
CA PHE A 443 18.31 4.14 1.51
C PHE A 443 19.48 5.13 1.45
N ALA A 444 20.18 5.31 2.57
CA ALA A 444 21.37 6.16 2.66
C ALA A 444 22.48 5.67 1.72
N LEU A 445 22.76 4.37 1.71
CA LEU A 445 23.79 3.77 0.83
C LEU A 445 23.45 3.92 -0.65
N LEU A 446 22.16 3.85 -1.01
CA LEU A 446 21.71 3.91 -2.40
C LEU A 446 21.63 5.35 -2.95
N LYS A 447 21.20 6.31 -2.13
CA LYS A 447 20.85 7.66 -2.62
C LYS A 447 21.51 8.81 -1.89
N GLU A 448 21.61 8.75 -0.57
CA GLU A 448 22.06 9.87 0.25
C GLU A 448 23.00 9.44 1.38
N PRO A 449 24.28 9.14 1.07
CA PRO A 449 25.25 8.71 2.07
C PRO A 449 25.40 9.69 3.26
N ARG A 450 25.02 10.96 3.06
CA ARG A 450 25.00 11.98 4.12
C ARG A 450 24.09 11.61 5.28
N LEU A 451 23.03 10.83 5.03
CA LEU A 451 22.15 10.33 6.08
C LEU A 451 22.89 9.41 7.06
N LEU A 452 23.95 8.73 6.65
CA LEU A 452 24.74 7.88 7.53
C LEU A 452 25.37 8.69 8.68
N ALA A 453 25.91 9.86 8.36
CA ALA A 453 26.46 10.72 9.42
C ALA A 453 25.36 11.31 10.29
N LEU A 454 24.23 11.69 9.70
CA LEU A 454 23.07 12.14 10.49
C LEU A 454 22.61 11.02 11.44
N ILE A 455 22.55 9.77 10.99
CA ILE A 455 22.19 8.61 11.85
C ILE A 455 23.19 8.49 13.00
N VAL A 456 24.50 8.56 12.72
CA VAL A 456 25.54 8.47 13.75
C VAL A 456 25.42 9.63 14.75
N ILE A 457 25.23 10.85 14.27
CA ILE A 457 25.05 12.04 15.14
C ILE A 457 23.79 11.88 16.01
N LEU A 458 22.67 11.48 15.43
CA LEU A 458 21.43 11.25 16.17
C LEU A 458 21.57 10.11 17.18
N ALA A 459 22.28 9.03 16.84
CA ALA A 459 22.54 7.92 17.76
C ALA A 459 23.40 8.39 18.96
N LEU A 460 24.45 9.18 18.70
CA LEU A 460 25.30 9.73 19.76
C LEU A 460 24.57 10.73 20.66
N LEU A 461 23.64 11.50 20.10
CA LEU A 461 22.86 12.49 20.84
C LEU A 461 21.60 11.88 21.48
N SER A 462 21.18 10.69 21.07
CA SER A 462 19.94 10.05 21.54
C SER A 462 19.83 9.96 23.07
N PRO A 463 20.90 9.65 23.85
CA PRO A 463 20.81 9.59 25.31
C PRO A 463 20.43 10.93 25.96
N MET A 464 20.67 12.07 25.28
CA MET A 464 20.37 13.39 25.81
C MET A 464 18.90 13.79 25.61
N PHE A 465 18.22 13.22 24.61
CA PHE A 465 16.89 13.65 24.20
C PHE A 465 15.80 12.59 24.35
N LEU A 466 16.17 11.29 24.34
CA LEU A 466 15.17 10.23 24.45
C LEU A 466 14.78 9.97 25.92
N PRO A 467 13.47 9.76 26.20
CA PRO A 467 13.02 9.33 27.51
C PRO A 467 13.70 8.01 27.94
N GLN A 468 13.91 7.86 29.24
CA GLN A 468 14.58 6.66 29.81
C GLN A 468 13.88 5.35 29.40
N VAL A 469 12.55 5.37 29.30
CA VAL A 469 11.76 4.21 28.82
C VAL A 469 12.19 3.75 27.44
N VAL A 470 12.42 4.68 26.51
CA VAL A 470 12.89 4.36 25.14
C VAL A 470 14.32 3.83 25.20
N MET A 471 15.20 4.43 26.03
CA MET A 471 16.59 3.98 26.20
C MET A 471 16.65 2.57 26.78
N ASN A 472 15.88 2.28 27.82
CA ASN A 472 15.78 0.94 28.42
C ASN A 472 15.30 -0.09 27.36
N ARG A 473 14.34 0.30 26.52
CA ARG A 473 13.81 -0.57 25.46
C ARG A 473 14.84 -0.84 24.37
N ILE A 474 15.68 0.16 24.01
CA ILE A 474 16.81 -0.02 23.08
C ILE A 474 17.86 -0.95 23.72
N ALA A 475 18.20 -0.75 24.99
CA ALA A 475 19.18 -1.56 25.70
C ALA A 475 18.76 -3.05 25.83
N SER A 476 17.45 -3.34 25.84
CA SER A 476 16.94 -4.72 25.89
C SER A 476 17.01 -5.46 24.55
N ILE A 477 17.45 -4.79 23.46
CA ILE A 477 17.61 -5.43 22.16
C ILE A 477 18.74 -6.47 22.24
N GLY A 478 18.41 -7.74 21.93
CA GLY A 478 19.39 -8.83 21.94
C GLY A 478 19.71 -9.43 23.32
N SER A 479 19.17 -8.92 24.41
CA SER A 479 19.32 -9.52 25.74
C SER A 479 18.61 -10.88 25.80
N LEU A 480 19.32 -11.92 26.23
CA LEU A 480 18.72 -13.26 26.47
C LEU A 480 17.98 -13.33 27.81
N GLU A 481 18.17 -12.37 28.69
CA GLU A 481 17.43 -12.24 29.96
C GLU A 481 16.02 -11.69 29.72
N ASP A 482 15.76 -11.08 28.57
CA ASP A 482 14.43 -10.64 28.17
C ASP A 482 13.56 -11.87 27.87
N SER A 483 12.49 -12.05 28.64
CA SER A 483 11.57 -13.18 28.55
C SER A 483 11.04 -13.40 27.12
N SER A 484 10.79 -12.32 26.38
CA SER A 484 10.30 -12.36 24.99
C SER A 484 11.33 -12.93 24.02
N ASN A 485 12.62 -12.67 24.20
CA ASN A 485 13.67 -13.20 23.33
C ASN A 485 13.90 -14.70 23.61
N ALA A 486 13.95 -15.11 24.88
CA ALA A 486 14.07 -16.52 25.28
C ALA A 486 12.87 -17.34 24.76
N TYR A 487 11.67 -16.78 24.87
CA TYR A 487 10.42 -17.40 24.38
C TYR A 487 10.49 -17.65 22.85
N ARG A 488 10.94 -16.67 22.06
CA ARG A 488 11.10 -16.83 20.59
C ARG A 488 12.09 -17.92 20.23
N ILE A 489 13.24 -17.98 20.90
CA ILE A 489 14.25 -19.02 20.65
C ILE A 489 13.66 -20.42 20.90
N THR A 490 12.89 -20.59 21.96
CA THR A 490 12.22 -21.85 22.27
C THR A 490 11.25 -22.25 21.16
N ILE A 491 10.47 -21.30 20.66
CA ILE A 491 9.56 -21.51 19.51
C ILE A 491 10.34 -21.86 18.24
N TRP A 492 11.46 -21.19 17.96
CA TRP A 492 12.26 -21.49 16.76
C TRP A 492 12.84 -22.90 16.78
N ILE A 493 13.28 -23.38 17.94
CA ILE A 493 13.76 -24.78 18.08
C ILE A 493 12.63 -25.76 17.78
N ALA A 494 11.43 -25.52 18.30
CA ALA A 494 10.24 -26.32 18.00
C ALA A 494 9.88 -26.26 16.50
N ALA A 495 9.86 -25.05 15.91
CA ALA A 495 9.59 -24.83 14.50
C ALA A 495 10.58 -25.56 13.58
N LEU A 496 11.88 -25.56 13.91
CA LEU A 496 12.90 -26.32 13.15
C LEU A 496 12.67 -27.83 13.21
N ARG A 497 12.18 -28.35 14.35
CA ARG A 497 11.79 -29.77 14.46
C ARG A 497 10.57 -30.07 13.57
N MET A 498 9.56 -29.19 13.57
CA MET A 498 8.41 -29.30 12.68
C MET A 498 8.81 -29.28 11.21
N ILE A 499 9.71 -28.34 10.82
CA ILE A 499 10.21 -28.24 9.44
C ILE A 499 10.87 -29.53 8.99
N LYS A 500 11.61 -30.22 9.86
CA LYS A 500 12.25 -31.50 9.51
C LYS A 500 11.23 -32.54 9.03
N ASP A 501 10.04 -32.55 9.64
CA ASP A 501 9.00 -33.54 9.34
C ASP A 501 8.05 -33.06 8.21
N TYR A 502 7.87 -31.75 8.05
CA TYR A 502 6.95 -31.12 7.08
C TYR A 502 7.65 -30.28 6.01
N TRP A 503 8.93 -30.52 5.71
CA TRP A 503 9.76 -29.65 4.88
C TRP A 503 9.26 -29.43 3.45
N LEU A 504 8.57 -30.39 2.84
CA LEU A 504 8.22 -30.36 1.42
C LEU A 504 6.95 -29.53 1.16
N THR A 505 5.85 -29.84 1.83
CA THR A 505 4.54 -29.21 1.60
C THR A 505 4.11 -28.25 2.70
N GLY A 506 4.89 -28.20 3.80
CA GLY A 506 4.46 -27.52 5.01
C GLY A 506 3.31 -28.22 5.73
N VAL A 507 2.81 -27.57 6.80
CA VAL A 507 1.64 -28.04 7.57
C VAL A 507 0.32 -27.53 6.98
N GLY A 508 0.38 -26.55 6.08
CA GLY A 508 -0.78 -25.89 5.49
C GLY A 508 -0.91 -24.42 5.91
N LEU A 509 -1.85 -23.72 5.27
CA LEU A 509 -2.00 -22.26 5.39
C LEU A 509 -2.70 -21.85 6.68
N GLY A 510 -2.18 -20.79 7.28
CA GLY A 510 -2.81 -20.05 8.37
C GLY A 510 -2.55 -20.60 9.77
N LEU A 511 -2.81 -19.75 10.76
CA LEU A 511 -2.47 -19.96 12.16
C LEU A 511 -3.06 -21.23 12.77
N THR A 512 -4.21 -21.69 12.27
CA THR A 512 -4.89 -22.90 12.79
C THR A 512 -4.10 -24.17 12.46
N ALA A 513 -3.57 -24.27 11.24
CA ALA A 513 -2.76 -25.41 10.81
C ALA A 513 -1.45 -25.48 11.62
N PHE A 514 -0.77 -24.33 11.77
CA PHE A 514 0.41 -24.20 12.61
C PHE A 514 0.12 -24.64 14.06
N SER A 515 -0.86 -24.02 14.71
CA SER A 515 -1.18 -24.26 16.12
C SER A 515 -1.57 -25.72 16.40
N ARG A 516 -2.21 -26.40 15.42
CA ARG A 516 -2.58 -27.82 15.56
C ARG A 516 -1.36 -28.72 15.66
N VAL A 517 -0.36 -28.49 14.79
CA VAL A 517 0.85 -29.32 14.76
C VAL A 517 1.84 -28.91 15.84
N TYR A 518 1.97 -27.60 16.11
CA TYR A 518 2.92 -27.05 17.08
C TYR A 518 2.77 -27.65 18.49
N ARG A 519 1.54 -28.00 18.89
CA ARG A 519 1.28 -28.64 20.20
C ARG A 519 2.08 -29.91 20.44
N ASP A 520 2.38 -30.68 19.39
CA ASP A 520 3.10 -31.93 19.45
C ASP A 520 4.63 -31.71 19.53
N TYR A 521 5.12 -30.49 19.20
CA TYR A 521 6.52 -30.08 19.23
C TYR A 521 6.84 -29.05 20.31
N MET A 522 5.83 -28.61 21.07
CA MET A 522 5.97 -27.57 22.08
C MET A 522 7.04 -27.92 23.12
N ILE A 523 7.93 -26.98 23.41
CA ILE A 523 9.04 -27.14 24.37
C ILE A 523 8.74 -26.27 25.59
N ALA A 524 8.93 -26.84 26.79
CA ALA A 524 8.82 -26.14 28.07
C ALA A 524 7.52 -25.35 28.28
N GLY A 525 6.41 -25.81 27.69
CA GLY A 525 5.11 -25.13 27.82
C GLY A 525 4.97 -23.83 27.04
N ALA A 526 5.95 -23.45 26.20
CA ALA A 526 5.89 -22.24 25.37
C ALA A 526 4.82 -22.40 24.26
N SER A 527 3.60 -21.96 24.51
CA SER A 527 2.48 -22.03 23.55
C SER A 527 2.64 -20.93 22.49
N ALA A 528 2.48 -21.24 21.21
CA ALA A 528 2.55 -20.27 20.13
C ALA A 528 1.49 -20.54 19.06
N VAL A 529 1.07 -19.47 18.40
CA VAL A 529 0.14 -19.51 17.26
C VAL A 529 0.85 -19.32 15.92
N HIS A 530 2.13 -18.94 15.95
CA HIS A 530 3.04 -18.80 14.80
C HIS A 530 4.51 -18.82 15.27
N ALA A 531 5.45 -18.96 14.33
CA ALA A 531 6.87 -19.15 14.65
C ALA A 531 7.62 -17.87 15.09
N HIS A 532 7.01 -16.68 15.11
CA HIS A 532 7.70 -15.39 15.35
C HIS A 532 8.96 -15.20 14.48
N ASN A 533 8.94 -15.73 13.27
CA ASN A 533 9.97 -15.57 12.26
C ASN A 533 9.33 -15.85 10.90
N LEU A 534 9.39 -14.87 10.00
CA LEU A 534 8.74 -14.93 8.69
C LEU A 534 9.20 -16.14 7.86
N TYR A 535 10.48 -16.43 7.86
CA TYR A 535 11.06 -17.48 7.01
C TYR A 535 10.73 -18.87 7.53
N LEU A 536 10.77 -19.06 8.84
CA LEU A 536 10.35 -20.31 9.46
C LEU A 536 8.85 -20.56 9.25
N GLU A 537 8.03 -19.52 9.42
CA GLU A 537 6.58 -19.64 9.21
C GLU A 537 6.23 -19.95 7.77
N VAL A 538 6.80 -19.22 6.80
CA VAL A 538 6.58 -19.51 5.36
C VAL A 538 7.03 -20.94 5.02
N CYS A 539 8.12 -21.42 5.63
CA CYS A 539 8.56 -22.81 5.46
C CYS A 539 7.56 -23.79 6.06
N LEU A 540 7.00 -23.46 7.21
CA LEU A 540 5.97 -24.30 7.87
C LEU A 540 4.63 -24.26 7.15
N GLU A 541 4.24 -23.12 6.57
CA GLU A 541 2.99 -23.03 5.82
C GLU A 541 3.09 -23.66 4.42
N LEU A 542 4.18 -23.40 3.68
CA LEU A 542 4.31 -23.66 2.23
C LEU A 542 5.40 -24.66 1.87
N GLY A 543 6.18 -25.11 2.83
CA GLY A 543 7.39 -25.91 2.59
C GLY A 543 8.58 -25.12 2.03
N VAL A 544 9.66 -25.81 1.75
CA VAL A 544 10.91 -25.23 1.25
C VAL A 544 10.76 -24.55 -0.12
N ILE A 545 9.86 -25.06 -0.97
CA ILE A 545 9.59 -24.47 -2.30
C ILE A 545 8.91 -23.12 -2.13
N GLY A 546 8.03 -22.96 -1.10
CA GLY A 546 7.44 -21.68 -0.75
C GLY A 546 8.46 -20.63 -0.34
N VAL A 547 9.42 -20.99 0.53
CA VAL A 547 10.53 -20.09 0.92
C VAL A 547 11.39 -19.75 -0.29
N PHE A 548 11.75 -20.75 -1.10
CA PHE A 548 12.55 -20.52 -2.32
C PHE A 548 11.85 -19.54 -3.26
N SER A 549 10.55 -19.72 -3.51
CA SER A 549 9.78 -18.85 -4.40
C SER A 549 9.66 -17.43 -3.85
N LEU A 550 9.49 -17.25 -2.53
CA LEU A 550 9.52 -15.94 -1.87
C LEU A 550 10.87 -15.24 -2.06
N LEU A 551 11.96 -15.93 -1.73
CA LEU A 551 13.31 -15.38 -1.85
C LEU A 551 13.62 -15.05 -3.32
N TRP A 552 13.29 -15.92 -4.26
CA TRP A 552 13.47 -15.68 -5.68
C TRP A 552 12.69 -14.45 -6.17
N MET A 553 11.43 -14.31 -5.72
CA MET A 553 10.60 -13.15 -6.05
C MET A 553 11.23 -11.84 -5.53
N VAL A 554 11.71 -11.83 -4.29
CA VAL A 554 12.38 -10.67 -3.68
C VAL A 554 13.68 -10.35 -4.41
N PHE A 555 14.56 -11.33 -4.62
CA PHE A 555 15.82 -11.13 -5.31
C PHE A 555 15.63 -10.62 -6.74
N ARG A 556 14.65 -11.17 -7.44
CA ARG A 556 14.34 -10.72 -8.81
C ARG A 556 13.89 -9.27 -8.83
N GLY A 557 12.97 -8.89 -7.93
CA GLY A 557 12.53 -7.52 -7.80
C GLY A 557 13.65 -6.56 -7.40
N PHE A 558 14.50 -6.96 -6.44
CA PHE A 558 15.63 -6.14 -5.98
C PHE A 558 16.71 -5.98 -7.06
N SER A 559 17.06 -7.04 -7.76
CA SER A 559 18.04 -7.00 -8.86
C SER A 559 17.62 -6.03 -9.96
N GLU A 560 16.34 -6.07 -10.33
CA GLU A 560 15.76 -5.15 -11.31
C GLU A 560 15.73 -3.70 -10.78
N ALA A 561 15.33 -3.50 -9.52
CA ALA A 561 15.31 -2.19 -8.89
C ALA A 561 16.70 -1.57 -8.78
N LEU A 562 17.73 -2.33 -8.38
CA LEU A 562 19.08 -1.85 -8.20
C LEU A 562 19.69 -1.30 -9.50
N SER A 563 19.36 -1.89 -10.66
CA SER A 563 19.83 -1.38 -11.96
C SER A 563 19.29 0.02 -12.28
N ASN A 564 18.08 0.34 -11.81
CA ASN A 564 17.40 1.61 -12.08
C ASN A 564 17.60 2.65 -10.97
N VAL A 565 17.80 2.21 -9.73
CA VAL A 565 18.05 3.11 -8.58
C VAL A 565 19.35 3.90 -8.74
N THR A 566 20.31 3.42 -9.52
CA THR A 566 21.56 4.15 -9.81
C THR A 566 21.38 5.39 -10.69
N MET A 567 20.23 5.52 -11.36
CA MET A 567 19.89 6.72 -12.14
C MET A 567 19.62 7.91 -11.21
N ASN A 568 19.91 9.12 -11.67
CA ASN A 568 19.74 10.34 -10.87
C ASN A 568 18.47 11.10 -11.29
N ASP A 569 17.33 10.38 -11.28
CA ASP A 569 16.02 10.93 -11.59
C ASP A 569 15.06 10.85 -10.38
N LYS A 570 13.95 11.54 -10.45
CA LYS A 570 12.96 11.63 -9.36
C LYS A 570 12.35 10.27 -9.02
N ILE A 571 12.13 9.42 -10.02
CA ILE A 571 11.52 8.10 -9.86
C ILE A 571 12.45 7.17 -9.10
N SER A 572 13.74 7.27 -9.36
CA SER A 572 14.75 6.45 -8.71
C SER A 572 14.82 6.69 -7.19
N TYR A 573 14.49 7.89 -6.69
CA TYR A 573 14.35 8.15 -5.25
C TYR A 573 13.15 7.41 -4.65
N ILE A 574 12.01 7.38 -5.35
CA ILE A 574 10.81 6.64 -4.91
C ILE A 574 11.11 5.13 -4.93
N ALA A 575 11.73 4.64 -6.02
CA ALA A 575 12.11 3.23 -6.14
C ALA A 575 13.09 2.80 -5.04
N ALA A 576 14.09 3.65 -4.71
CA ALA A 576 15.00 3.43 -3.59
C ALA A 576 14.28 3.39 -2.24
N GLY A 577 13.28 4.25 -2.04
CA GLY A 577 12.44 4.25 -0.84
C GLY A 577 11.65 2.94 -0.69
N ILE A 578 11.05 2.45 -1.78
CA ILE A 578 10.32 1.17 -1.79
C ILE A 578 11.28 -0.01 -1.52
N LEU A 579 12.43 -0.04 -2.20
CA LEU A 579 13.42 -1.10 -2.00
C LEU A 579 13.91 -1.13 -0.55
N ALA A 580 14.23 0.03 0.01
CA ALA A 580 14.67 0.15 1.40
C ALA A 580 13.57 -0.29 2.39
N ALA A 581 12.31 0.08 2.14
CA ALA A 581 11.16 -0.33 2.93
C ALA A 581 11.00 -1.87 2.94
N LEU A 582 11.04 -2.49 1.77
CA LEU A 582 10.94 -3.95 1.64
C LEU A 582 12.13 -4.67 2.31
N ALA A 583 13.35 -4.13 2.19
CA ALA A 583 14.51 -4.70 2.83
C ALA A 583 14.43 -4.64 4.37
N GLY A 584 13.97 -3.52 4.93
CA GLY A 584 13.74 -3.41 6.38
C GLY A 584 12.63 -4.32 6.87
N HIS A 585 11.55 -4.48 6.11
CA HIS A 585 10.48 -5.43 6.37
C HIS A 585 11.00 -6.88 6.44
N LEU A 586 11.78 -7.30 5.45
CA LEU A 586 12.36 -8.63 5.41
C LEU A 586 13.35 -8.84 6.56
N PHE A 587 14.09 -7.81 6.96
CA PHE A 587 14.98 -7.89 8.13
C PHE A 587 14.18 -8.01 9.44
N HIS A 588 13.09 -7.25 9.62
CA HIS A 588 12.20 -7.41 10.76
C HIS A 588 11.61 -8.83 10.81
N GLY A 589 11.29 -9.41 9.65
CA GLY A 589 10.82 -10.78 9.52
C GLY A 589 11.74 -11.88 10.09
N LEU A 590 13.04 -11.58 10.34
CA LEU A 590 13.92 -12.49 11.07
C LEU A 590 13.54 -12.64 12.54
N PHE A 591 12.90 -11.63 13.13
CA PHE A 591 12.62 -11.56 14.57
C PHE A 591 11.14 -11.58 14.90
N ASP A 592 10.25 -11.39 13.93
CA ASP A 592 8.81 -11.48 14.12
C ASP A 592 8.08 -11.98 12.86
N TYR A 593 6.85 -12.47 13.04
CA TYR A 593 5.97 -12.90 11.96
C TYR A 593 4.73 -12.02 11.94
N VAL A 594 4.85 -10.84 11.35
CA VAL A 594 3.72 -9.90 11.22
C VAL A 594 2.76 -10.24 10.05
N TRP A 595 3.08 -11.28 9.27
CA TRP A 595 2.24 -11.74 8.16
C TRP A 595 0.96 -12.47 8.61
N TYR A 596 0.79 -12.74 9.92
CA TYR A 596 -0.51 -13.13 10.43
C TYR A 596 -1.58 -12.05 10.22
N SER A 597 -1.17 -10.79 10.01
CA SER A 597 -2.04 -9.69 9.58
C SER A 597 -2.08 -9.61 8.06
N PRO A 598 -3.20 -9.95 7.40
CA PRO A 598 -3.32 -9.86 5.94
C PRO A 598 -3.05 -8.46 5.39
N ARG A 599 -3.26 -7.41 6.20
CA ARG A 599 -3.00 -6.02 5.82
C ARG A 599 -1.52 -5.78 5.54
N ILE A 600 -0.63 -6.36 6.34
CA ILE A 600 0.83 -6.24 6.13
C ILE A 600 1.28 -7.04 4.90
N VAL A 601 0.75 -8.24 4.72
CA VAL A 601 1.05 -9.06 3.54
C VAL A 601 0.64 -8.33 2.26
N MET A 602 -0.59 -7.77 2.23
CA MET A 602 -1.04 -6.96 1.08
C MET A 602 -0.17 -5.74 0.86
N ALA A 603 0.27 -5.04 1.93
CA ALA A 603 1.20 -3.91 1.81
C ALA A 603 2.53 -4.36 1.17
N PHE A 604 3.13 -5.45 1.65
CA PHE A 604 4.36 -6.02 1.09
C PHE A 604 4.20 -6.33 -0.41
N TRP A 605 3.14 -7.05 -0.81
CA TRP A 605 2.89 -7.41 -2.20
C TRP A 605 2.58 -6.19 -3.07
N MET A 606 1.87 -5.19 -2.55
CA MET A 606 1.64 -3.92 -3.23
C MET A 606 2.95 -3.17 -3.48
N TYR A 607 3.82 -3.07 -2.48
CA TYR A 607 5.12 -2.40 -2.60
C TYR A 607 6.04 -3.13 -3.59
N LEU A 608 6.04 -4.45 -3.57
CA LEU A 608 6.78 -5.25 -4.55
C LEU A 608 6.27 -5.02 -5.98
N GLY A 609 4.96 -4.94 -6.17
CA GLY A 609 4.35 -4.59 -7.45
C GLY A 609 4.69 -3.16 -7.89
N MET A 610 4.61 -2.18 -6.97
CA MET A 610 5.00 -0.80 -7.25
C MET A 610 6.49 -0.71 -7.65
N MET A 611 7.37 -1.44 -6.98
CA MET A 611 8.78 -1.52 -7.34
C MET A 611 8.98 -2.08 -8.75
N SER A 612 8.33 -3.20 -9.08
CA SER A 612 8.36 -3.77 -10.44
C SER A 612 7.81 -2.82 -11.51
N ALA A 613 6.80 -2.00 -11.18
CA ALA A 613 6.26 -1.01 -12.10
C ALA A 613 7.29 0.05 -12.49
N LEU A 614 8.03 0.57 -11.50
CA LEU A 614 9.01 1.63 -11.71
C LEU A 614 10.29 1.16 -12.41
N THR A 615 10.57 -0.14 -12.39
CA THR A 615 11.79 -0.72 -12.94
C THR A 615 11.63 -1.28 -14.35
N SER A 616 10.44 -1.74 -14.71
CA SER A 616 10.16 -2.33 -16.02
C SER A 616 9.81 -1.32 -17.12
N ALA A 617 9.56 -0.07 -16.76
CA ALA A 617 9.32 0.98 -17.74
C ALA A 617 10.67 1.59 -18.15
N SER A 618 11.03 1.52 -19.43
CA SER A 618 11.98 2.46 -20.04
C SER A 618 11.30 3.83 -20.04
N PHE A 619 11.32 4.50 -18.89
CA PHE A 619 10.90 5.88 -18.80
C PHE A 619 11.94 6.68 -19.61
N THR A 620 11.57 7.16 -20.78
CA THR A 620 12.33 8.22 -21.43
C THR A 620 12.28 9.43 -20.51
N GLY A 621 13.45 9.80 -19.95
CA GLY A 621 13.58 10.72 -18.81
C GLY A 621 12.95 12.11 -18.98
N ASP A 622 12.55 12.49 -20.20
CA ASP A 622 11.93 13.79 -20.50
C ASP A 622 10.43 13.86 -20.17
N ASP A 623 9.71 12.72 -20.20
CA ASP A 623 8.24 12.73 -20.05
C ASP A 623 7.73 12.90 -18.62
N ILE A 624 8.54 12.57 -17.60
CA ILE A 624 8.08 12.55 -16.20
C ILE A 624 8.71 13.66 -15.36
N GLY A 625 9.89 14.15 -15.72
CA GLY A 625 10.52 15.31 -15.07
C GLY A 625 9.63 16.55 -15.13
N GLU A 626 9.04 16.83 -16.29
CA GLU A 626 8.08 17.92 -16.48
C GLU A 626 6.71 17.64 -15.85
N ARG A 627 6.28 16.38 -15.74
CA ARG A 627 4.95 16.01 -15.25
C ARG A 627 4.86 15.80 -13.74
N LEU A 628 6.00 15.63 -13.04
CA LEU A 628 6.06 15.57 -11.57
C LEU A 628 6.41 16.94 -10.95
N SER A 629 6.87 17.91 -11.74
CA SER A 629 7.04 19.31 -11.32
C SER A 629 5.70 20.03 -11.25
#